data_9a6c95c08b96302216c42a2006e31ccd
#
_entry.id   9a6c95c08b96302216c42a2006e31ccd
#
_cell.length_a   1.000
_cell.length_b   1.000
_cell.length_c   1.000
_cell.angle_alpha   90.00
_cell.angle_beta   90.00
_cell.angle_gamma   90.00
#
_symmetry.space_group_name_H-M   'P 1'
#
loop_
_entity.id
_entity.type
_entity.pdbx_description
1 polymer ?
#
loop_
_entity_poly.entity_id
_entity_poly.type
_entity_poly.pdbx_seq_one_letter_code
_entity_poly.pdbx_strand_id
1 'polypeptide(L)'
;MTLALIDPIDPVEEPACRPASARRPSELLSRDGAHDVVVPIPDGFPLDFGGTLNQKQIVGRLHGKAGAPLIVVAGGISADRYVHRTETKGLGWWSGAVGVRAPIDLTRFRVLAFDFAPDFGPDAKDAKPPLTITTQDQARLLALLLDHLGVDKVAAFIGCSYGGMIALAFGELFPDWAEQLVVVSAAHRPHPLATAWRGIQRRILQLGLETGRVDQAVGLARELAMTTYRTPDEFGERFDSEAPSHAGQAYPVCDYLQARGRAYRDRTTPSRWLSLSDSIDRHRVEPEAITAPVTLIGFTTDRLCPIDDMRELAARLPNLWRFEQHPSLYGHDAFLKEDVLVAEILTSVLKDIDQ
;
A
#
# COMPACT_ATOMS: atom_id res chain seq x y z
N MET A 1 -17.20 35.52 -4.20
CA MET A 1 -16.06 34.65 -3.83
C MET A 1 -16.34 33.28 -4.42
N THR A 2 -15.57 32.90 -5.41
CA THR A 2 -15.79 31.70 -6.23
C THR A 2 -15.27 30.50 -5.46
N LEU A 3 -16.16 29.60 -5.08
CA LEU A 3 -15.83 28.30 -4.52
C LEU A 3 -14.96 27.56 -5.56
N ALA A 4 -13.70 27.32 -5.22
CA ALA A 4 -12.85 26.44 -5.97
C ALA A 4 -13.45 25.03 -5.91
N LEU A 5 -13.88 24.56 -7.06
CA LEU A 5 -14.43 23.23 -7.28
C LEU A 5 -13.39 22.20 -6.84
N ILE A 6 -13.81 21.35 -5.96
CA ILE A 6 -13.21 20.10 -5.53
C ILE A 6 -12.82 19.32 -6.79
N ASP A 7 -11.54 18.96 -6.92
CA ASP A 7 -11.10 18.02 -7.96
C ASP A 7 -11.91 16.73 -7.82
N PRO A 8 -12.74 16.41 -8.81
CA PRO A 8 -13.41 15.13 -8.83
C PRO A 8 -12.36 14.06 -9.13
N ILE A 9 -12.25 13.09 -8.26
CA ILE A 9 -11.86 11.77 -8.76
C ILE A 9 -13.04 11.36 -9.63
N ASP A 10 -12.86 11.41 -10.93
CA ASP A 10 -13.90 11.13 -11.93
C ASP A 10 -14.66 9.86 -11.58
N PRO A 11 -15.98 9.86 -11.77
CA PRO A 11 -16.78 8.65 -11.65
C PRO A 11 -16.28 7.67 -12.72
N VAL A 12 -15.87 6.48 -12.30
CA VAL A 12 -15.57 5.38 -13.19
C VAL A 12 -16.89 5.01 -13.88
N GLU A 13 -17.01 5.32 -15.15
CA GLU A 13 -18.07 4.77 -16.00
C GLU A 13 -17.90 3.25 -16.08
N GLU A 14 -18.93 2.50 -15.73
CA GLU A 14 -19.00 1.06 -15.87
C GLU A 14 -19.08 0.68 -17.36
N PRO A 15 -18.19 -0.17 -17.88
CA PRO A 15 -18.45 -0.86 -19.12
C PRO A 15 -19.17 -2.18 -18.84
N ALA A 16 -20.27 -2.39 -19.54
CA ALA A 16 -21.10 -3.60 -19.53
C ALA A 16 -20.28 -4.87 -19.75
N CYS A 17 -20.48 -5.84 -18.88
CA CYS A 17 -19.89 -7.17 -18.90
C CYS A 17 -20.34 -7.98 -20.12
N ARG A 18 -19.39 -8.35 -20.99
CA ARG A 18 -19.53 -9.47 -21.95
C ARG A 18 -18.63 -10.62 -21.53
N PRO A 19 -19.07 -11.88 -21.59
CA PRO A 19 -18.26 -13.02 -21.15
C PRO A 19 -17.06 -13.22 -22.08
N ALA A 20 -15.84 -13.20 -21.52
CA ALA A 20 -14.61 -13.46 -22.23
C ALA A 20 -14.37 -14.96 -22.35
N SER A 21 -14.17 -15.44 -23.57
CA SER A 21 -13.69 -16.77 -23.89
C SER A 21 -12.31 -17.01 -23.32
N ALA A 22 -12.08 -18.18 -22.72
CA ALA A 22 -10.82 -18.61 -22.14
C ALA A 22 -9.67 -18.54 -23.16
N ARG A 23 -8.72 -17.61 -22.97
CA ARG A 23 -7.42 -17.57 -23.64
C ARG A 23 -6.33 -18.01 -22.68
N ARG A 24 -5.34 -18.72 -23.23
CA ARG A 24 -4.20 -19.29 -22.50
C ARG A 24 -3.37 -18.20 -21.79
N PRO A 25 -2.72 -18.49 -20.64
CA PRO A 25 -2.09 -17.46 -19.77
C PRO A 25 -0.82 -16.78 -20.33
N SER A 26 -0.37 -17.03 -21.55
CA SER A 26 0.97 -16.64 -22.00
C SER A 26 1.07 -15.47 -22.97
N GLU A 27 0.02 -14.69 -23.27
CA GLU A 27 0.11 -13.66 -24.31
C GLU A 27 -0.74 -12.39 -24.05
N LEU A 28 -0.64 -11.77 -22.89
CA LEU A 28 -1.17 -10.43 -22.69
C LEU A 28 -0.04 -9.47 -22.25
N LEU A 29 0.90 -9.28 -23.15
CA LEU A 29 1.74 -8.08 -23.09
C LEU A 29 0.82 -6.89 -23.40
N SER A 30 0.59 -6.00 -22.43
CA SER A 30 0.00 -4.70 -22.71
C SER A 30 0.92 -3.90 -23.64
N ARG A 31 0.40 -2.92 -24.40
CA ARG A 31 1.20 -2.11 -25.34
C ARG A 31 2.36 -1.37 -24.66
N ASP A 32 2.30 -1.20 -23.34
CA ASP A 32 3.34 -0.61 -22.49
C ASP A 32 4.39 -1.62 -21.98
N GLY A 33 4.35 -2.88 -22.44
CA GLY A 33 5.26 -3.94 -21.99
C GLY A 33 4.96 -4.49 -20.60
N ALA A 34 3.89 -4.02 -19.93
CA ALA A 34 3.51 -4.48 -18.61
C ALA A 34 2.80 -5.85 -18.68
N HIS A 35 3.13 -6.75 -17.75
CA HIS A 35 2.51 -8.07 -17.67
C HIS A 35 2.49 -8.59 -16.24
N ASP A 36 1.49 -9.44 -15.95
CA ASP A 36 1.40 -10.11 -14.67
C ASP A 36 2.36 -11.30 -14.63
N VAL A 37 3.01 -11.46 -13.48
CA VAL A 37 3.85 -12.61 -13.11
C VAL A 37 3.11 -13.39 -12.05
N VAL A 38 2.80 -14.65 -12.35
CA VAL A 38 2.07 -15.53 -11.45
C VAL A 38 3.01 -16.65 -11.02
N VAL A 39 3.27 -16.75 -9.72
CA VAL A 39 4.20 -17.72 -9.16
C VAL A 39 3.46 -18.65 -8.19
N PRO A 40 3.56 -19.97 -8.36
CA PRO A 40 3.01 -20.92 -7.41
C PRO A 40 3.64 -20.74 -6.03
N ILE A 41 2.81 -20.72 -4.99
CA ILE A 41 3.26 -20.80 -3.61
C ILE A 41 3.39 -22.28 -3.27
N PRO A 42 4.54 -22.74 -2.73
CA PRO A 42 4.72 -24.13 -2.31
C PRO A 42 3.64 -24.58 -1.34
N ASP A 43 3.16 -25.82 -1.50
CA ASP A 43 2.19 -26.39 -0.56
C ASP A 43 2.81 -26.43 0.85
N GLY A 44 2.00 -26.00 1.83
CA GLY A 44 2.45 -25.93 3.21
C GLY A 44 3.37 -24.75 3.51
N PHE A 45 3.36 -23.68 2.70
CA PHE A 45 4.15 -22.47 2.98
C PHE A 45 3.93 -22.00 4.43
N PRO A 46 4.97 -22.02 5.27
CA PRO A 46 4.84 -21.77 6.70
C PRO A 46 4.67 -20.28 6.98
N LEU A 47 3.81 -19.96 7.94
CA LEU A 47 3.62 -18.60 8.46
C LEU A 47 4.34 -18.43 9.81
N ASP A 48 4.79 -17.23 10.11
CA ASP A 48 5.56 -16.91 11.32
C ASP A 48 4.85 -17.31 12.62
N PHE A 49 3.54 -17.09 12.69
CA PHE A 49 2.74 -17.43 13.87
C PHE A 49 2.16 -18.85 13.81
N GLY A 50 2.75 -19.70 12.97
CA GLY A 50 2.29 -21.07 12.77
C GLY A 50 1.15 -21.19 11.76
N GLY A 51 0.85 -22.43 11.38
CA GLY A 51 -0.07 -22.71 10.29
C GLY A 51 0.59 -22.54 8.92
N THR A 52 -0.24 -22.62 7.87
CA THR A 52 0.21 -22.57 6.49
C THR A 52 -0.65 -21.65 5.66
N LEU A 53 -0.05 -21.04 4.64
CA LEU A 53 -0.79 -20.24 3.67
C LEU A 53 -1.50 -21.17 2.67
N ASN A 54 -2.84 -21.08 2.64
CA ASN A 54 -3.66 -21.85 1.71
C ASN A 54 -3.82 -21.21 0.31
N GLN A 55 -3.24 -20.03 0.11
CA GLN A 55 -3.19 -19.37 -1.19
C GLN A 55 -2.25 -20.14 -2.13
N LYS A 56 -2.67 -20.39 -3.37
CA LYS A 56 -1.92 -21.23 -4.30
C LYS A 56 -0.90 -20.50 -5.13
N GLN A 57 -1.00 -19.19 -5.23
CA GLN A 57 -0.12 -18.38 -6.06
C GLN A 57 0.02 -16.96 -5.48
N ILE A 58 1.18 -16.36 -5.74
CA ILE A 58 1.38 -14.92 -5.58
C ILE A 58 1.43 -14.28 -6.96
N VAL A 59 0.87 -13.07 -7.07
CA VAL A 59 0.82 -12.33 -8.33
C VAL A 59 1.55 -11.01 -8.17
N GLY A 60 2.51 -10.79 -9.04
CA GLY A 60 3.16 -9.51 -9.26
C GLY A 60 2.84 -8.95 -10.64
N ARG A 61 3.15 -7.68 -10.85
CA ARG A 61 3.08 -7.03 -12.15
C ARG A 61 4.38 -6.31 -12.44
N LEU A 62 4.95 -6.61 -13.59
CA LEU A 62 6.12 -5.94 -14.10
C LEU A 62 5.74 -4.83 -15.05
N HIS A 63 6.40 -3.68 -14.92
CA HIS A 63 6.35 -2.55 -15.83
C HIS A 63 7.76 -2.21 -16.29
N GLY A 64 7.88 -1.54 -17.45
CA GLY A 64 9.15 -1.07 -17.98
C GLY A 64 9.94 -2.11 -18.78
N LYS A 65 11.15 -1.73 -19.19
CA LYS A 65 11.97 -2.48 -20.13
C LYS A 65 12.63 -3.69 -19.50
N ALA A 66 12.57 -4.85 -20.15
CA ALA A 66 13.31 -6.04 -19.73
C ALA A 66 14.84 -5.76 -19.71
N GLY A 67 15.51 -6.25 -18.68
CA GLY A 67 16.97 -6.08 -18.49
C GLY A 67 17.37 -4.75 -17.84
N ALA A 68 16.44 -3.82 -17.60
CA ALA A 68 16.72 -2.63 -16.80
C ALA A 68 16.79 -2.98 -15.30
N PRO A 69 17.49 -2.19 -14.47
CA PRO A 69 17.55 -2.39 -13.02
C PRO A 69 16.14 -2.51 -12.42
N LEU A 70 15.91 -3.53 -11.59
CA LEU A 70 14.60 -3.81 -11.01
C LEU A 70 14.39 -3.02 -9.72
N ILE A 71 13.30 -2.27 -9.66
CA ILE A 71 12.80 -1.61 -8.46
C ILE A 71 11.53 -2.33 -8.01
N VAL A 72 11.46 -2.76 -6.75
CA VAL A 72 10.22 -3.20 -6.11
C VAL A 72 9.48 -2.00 -5.56
N VAL A 73 8.17 -1.90 -5.84
CA VAL A 73 7.32 -0.82 -5.32
C VAL A 73 6.12 -1.42 -4.59
N ALA A 74 5.98 -1.13 -3.31
CA ALA A 74 4.89 -1.60 -2.46
C ALA A 74 4.21 -0.42 -1.75
N GLY A 75 2.90 -0.32 -1.86
CA GLY A 75 2.12 0.78 -1.30
C GLY A 75 1.51 0.48 0.07
N GLY A 76 0.56 1.31 0.49
CA GLY A 76 -0.21 1.08 1.71
C GLY A 76 -1.11 -0.16 1.63
N ILE A 77 -1.78 -0.47 2.71
CA ILE A 77 -2.64 -1.68 2.88
C ILE A 77 -3.69 -1.88 1.76
N SER A 78 -4.11 -0.81 1.11
CA SER A 78 -5.11 -0.83 0.03
C SER A 78 -4.49 -0.88 -1.37
N ALA A 79 -3.16 -0.86 -1.48
CA ALA A 79 -2.47 -0.96 -2.75
C ALA A 79 -2.49 -2.39 -3.29
N ASP A 80 -2.40 -2.48 -4.60
CA ASP A 80 -2.29 -3.72 -5.34
C ASP A 80 -1.11 -3.64 -6.32
N ARG A 81 -0.95 -4.64 -7.18
CA ARG A 81 0.10 -4.69 -8.20
C ARG A 81 -0.04 -3.63 -9.32
N TYR A 82 -1.15 -2.88 -9.37
CA TYR A 82 -1.40 -1.85 -10.38
C TYR A 82 -0.85 -0.49 -9.92
N VAL A 83 0.46 -0.37 -9.83
CA VAL A 83 1.14 0.88 -9.39
C VAL A 83 1.09 1.99 -10.43
N HIS A 84 1.07 1.63 -11.72
CA HIS A 84 1.01 2.54 -12.85
C HIS A 84 -0.27 2.33 -13.66
N ARG A 85 -0.58 3.28 -14.56
CA ARG A 85 -1.74 3.22 -15.45
C ARG A 85 -1.76 1.93 -16.27
N THR A 86 -2.94 1.35 -16.42
CA THR A 86 -3.19 0.24 -17.34
C THR A 86 -4.45 0.51 -18.17
N GLU A 87 -4.57 -0.14 -19.34
CA GLU A 87 -5.75 0.00 -20.20
C GLU A 87 -7.04 -0.49 -19.51
N THR A 88 -6.92 -1.48 -18.63
CA THR A 88 -8.08 -2.14 -17.98
C THR A 88 -8.49 -1.53 -16.65
N LYS A 89 -7.55 -0.94 -15.92
CA LYS A 89 -7.78 -0.40 -14.56
C LYS A 89 -7.72 1.13 -14.49
N GLY A 90 -7.33 1.80 -15.58
CA GLY A 90 -7.08 3.24 -15.58
C GLY A 90 -5.82 3.60 -14.79
N LEU A 91 -5.86 4.66 -13.98
CA LEU A 91 -4.72 5.12 -13.19
C LEU A 91 -4.38 4.10 -12.09
N GLY A 92 -3.09 3.79 -11.98
CA GLY A 92 -2.56 3.03 -10.85
C GLY A 92 -2.50 3.89 -9.59
N TRP A 93 -2.31 3.21 -8.43
CA TRP A 93 -2.33 3.89 -7.14
C TRP A 93 -1.17 4.90 -6.95
N TRP A 94 -0.10 4.83 -7.76
CA TRP A 94 1.05 5.76 -7.70
C TRP A 94 1.53 6.22 -9.07
N SER A 95 0.61 6.43 -9.99
CA SER A 95 0.93 6.86 -11.37
C SER A 95 1.67 8.21 -11.46
N GLY A 96 1.64 9.03 -10.42
CA GLY A 96 2.45 10.26 -10.32
C GLY A 96 3.94 9.98 -10.08
N ALA A 97 4.27 8.88 -9.37
CA ALA A 97 5.65 8.52 -9.06
C ALA A 97 6.25 7.51 -10.05
N VAL A 98 5.43 6.66 -10.67
CA VAL A 98 5.86 5.59 -11.59
C VAL A 98 5.34 5.85 -12.99
N GLY A 99 6.23 5.97 -13.98
CA GLY A 99 5.82 6.21 -15.37
C GLY A 99 6.98 6.66 -16.26
N VAL A 100 6.72 6.93 -17.52
CA VAL A 100 7.70 7.54 -18.42
C VAL A 100 7.95 8.98 -18.00
N ARG A 101 9.20 9.34 -17.74
CA ARG A 101 9.63 10.65 -17.19
C ARG A 101 9.10 10.96 -15.78
N ALA A 102 8.54 9.98 -15.10
CA ALA A 102 8.22 10.09 -13.69
C ALA A 102 9.50 9.87 -12.84
N PRO A 103 9.49 10.13 -11.52
CA PRO A 103 10.64 9.87 -10.64
C PRO A 103 11.18 8.44 -10.77
N ILE A 104 10.29 7.46 -10.83
CA ILE A 104 10.63 6.06 -11.14
C ILE A 104 10.34 5.86 -12.63
N ASP A 105 11.32 6.24 -13.46
CA ASP A 105 11.19 6.29 -14.91
C ASP A 105 11.26 4.90 -15.54
N LEU A 106 10.15 4.46 -16.12
CA LEU A 106 10.03 3.16 -16.79
C LEU A 106 10.89 3.01 -18.06
N THR A 107 11.51 4.08 -18.54
CA THR A 107 12.53 4.00 -19.60
C THR A 107 13.90 3.61 -19.07
N ARG A 108 14.17 3.86 -17.76
CA ARG A 108 15.42 3.56 -17.06
C ARG A 108 15.29 2.30 -16.20
N PHE A 109 14.15 2.11 -15.56
CA PHE A 109 13.91 1.07 -14.58
C PHE A 109 12.85 0.07 -15.01
N ARG A 110 12.97 -1.13 -14.48
CA ARG A 110 11.89 -2.11 -14.45
C ARG A 110 11.26 -2.08 -13.06
N VAL A 111 9.94 -2.07 -12.99
CA VAL A 111 9.20 -1.98 -11.72
C VAL A 111 8.41 -3.25 -11.48
N LEU A 112 8.57 -3.86 -10.30
CA LEU A 112 7.73 -4.94 -9.80
C LEU A 112 6.86 -4.41 -8.67
N ALA A 113 5.55 -4.49 -8.83
CA ALA A 113 4.58 -4.36 -7.74
C ALA A 113 3.83 -5.68 -7.58
N PHE A 114 3.32 -5.99 -6.38
CA PHE A 114 2.70 -7.29 -6.10
C PHE A 114 1.49 -7.15 -5.18
N ASP A 115 0.61 -8.14 -5.25
CA ASP A 115 -0.55 -8.21 -4.39
C ASP A 115 -0.16 -8.81 -3.03
N PHE A 116 -0.61 -8.17 -1.95
CA PHE A 116 -0.36 -8.68 -0.60
C PHE A 116 -1.25 -9.89 -0.31
N ALA A 117 -0.66 -10.91 0.30
CA ALA A 117 -1.41 -12.03 0.83
C ALA A 117 -2.11 -11.65 2.18
N PRO A 118 -3.23 -12.25 2.52
CA PRO A 118 -3.97 -13.14 1.67
C PRO A 118 -4.70 -12.36 0.56
N ASP A 119 -4.55 -12.85 -0.68
CA ASP A 119 -5.38 -12.37 -1.78
C ASP A 119 -6.64 -13.24 -1.85
N PHE A 120 -7.77 -12.61 -1.63
CA PHE A 120 -9.04 -13.30 -1.72
C PHE A 120 -9.79 -12.94 -3.00
N GLY A 121 -9.16 -12.34 -3.99
CA GLY A 121 -9.73 -12.01 -5.29
C GLY A 121 -11.25 -11.70 -5.32
N PRO A 122 -11.81 -11.24 -6.41
CA PRO A 122 -13.24 -10.94 -6.50
C PRO A 122 -14.16 -12.17 -6.31
N ASP A 123 -13.60 -13.38 -6.49
CA ASP A 123 -14.33 -14.65 -6.33
C ASP A 123 -14.30 -15.22 -4.90
N ALA A 124 -13.57 -14.59 -4.01
CA ALA A 124 -13.47 -15.02 -2.61
C ALA A 124 -14.69 -14.57 -1.78
N LYS A 125 -15.88 -14.77 -2.31
CA LYS A 125 -17.15 -14.59 -1.56
C LYS A 125 -17.31 -15.61 -0.43
N ASP A 126 -16.51 -16.67 -0.43
CA ASP A 126 -16.50 -17.64 0.65
C ASP A 126 -15.82 -17.04 1.87
N ALA A 127 -16.56 -16.97 2.96
CA ALA A 127 -16.12 -16.46 4.25
C ALA A 127 -14.97 -17.31 4.82
N LYS A 128 -13.76 -17.13 4.29
CA LYS A 128 -12.56 -17.72 4.89
C LYS A 128 -12.26 -16.99 6.20
N PRO A 129 -11.87 -17.70 7.26
CA PRO A 129 -11.45 -17.05 8.50
C PRO A 129 -10.26 -16.12 8.23
N PRO A 130 -10.11 -15.04 9.02
CA PRO A 130 -8.91 -14.21 8.95
C PRO A 130 -7.65 -15.04 9.18
N LEU A 131 -6.60 -14.73 8.43
CA LEU A 131 -5.30 -15.37 8.53
C LEU A 131 -4.35 -14.47 9.34
N THR A 132 -3.61 -15.05 10.26
CA THR A 132 -2.49 -14.35 10.90
C THR A 132 -1.29 -14.41 9.96
N ILE A 133 -0.98 -13.28 9.34
CA ILE A 133 0.13 -13.11 8.40
C ILE A 133 0.96 -11.90 8.81
N THR A 134 2.28 -11.96 8.66
CA THR A 134 3.20 -10.90 9.05
C THR A 134 3.79 -10.16 7.85
N THR A 135 4.50 -9.09 8.10
CA THR A 135 5.31 -8.41 7.08
C THR A 135 6.49 -9.26 6.64
N GLN A 136 7.02 -10.13 7.52
CA GLN A 136 8.03 -11.13 7.19
C GLN A 136 7.48 -12.20 6.24
N ASP A 137 6.23 -12.65 6.44
CA ASP A 137 5.55 -13.54 5.50
C ASP A 137 5.40 -12.90 4.11
N GLN A 138 5.02 -11.62 4.06
CA GLN A 138 4.94 -10.87 2.79
C GLN A 138 6.32 -10.75 2.12
N ALA A 139 7.37 -10.49 2.89
CA ALA A 139 8.74 -10.44 2.38
C ALA A 139 9.20 -11.78 1.81
N ARG A 140 8.87 -12.92 2.46
CA ARG A 140 9.16 -14.26 1.93
C ARG A 140 8.38 -14.56 0.65
N LEU A 141 7.13 -14.08 0.55
CA LEU A 141 6.34 -14.21 -0.69
C LEU A 141 6.91 -13.36 -1.83
N LEU A 142 7.40 -12.15 -1.54
CA LEU A 142 8.13 -11.36 -2.51
C LEU A 142 9.41 -12.07 -2.98
N ALA A 143 10.14 -12.71 -2.06
CA ALA A 143 11.34 -13.49 -2.41
C ALA A 143 11.02 -14.59 -3.43
N LEU A 144 9.88 -15.30 -3.32
CA LEU A 144 9.45 -16.28 -4.34
C LEU A 144 9.24 -15.63 -5.73
N LEU A 145 8.73 -14.41 -5.80
CA LEU A 145 8.60 -13.67 -7.07
C LEU A 145 9.97 -13.34 -7.65
N LEU A 146 10.92 -12.87 -6.82
CA LEU A 146 12.25 -12.50 -7.25
C LEU A 146 13.06 -13.74 -7.72
N ASP A 147 12.99 -14.84 -6.97
CA ASP A 147 13.60 -16.13 -7.36
C ASP A 147 13.07 -16.61 -8.72
N HIS A 148 11.74 -16.57 -8.91
CA HIS A 148 11.10 -16.96 -10.18
C HIS A 148 11.58 -16.09 -11.36
N LEU A 149 11.84 -14.81 -11.09
CA LEU A 149 12.33 -13.86 -12.10
C LEU A 149 13.86 -13.98 -12.32
N GLY A 150 14.57 -14.79 -11.54
CA GLY A 150 16.03 -14.90 -11.57
C GLY A 150 16.70 -13.58 -11.14
N VAL A 151 16.13 -12.88 -10.18
CA VAL A 151 16.65 -11.62 -9.65
C VAL A 151 17.27 -11.85 -8.28
N ASP A 152 18.59 -11.88 -8.23
CA ASP A 152 19.33 -12.07 -6.99
C ASP A 152 19.36 -10.80 -6.12
N LYS A 153 19.29 -9.62 -6.75
CA LYS A 153 19.33 -8.33 -6.06
C LYS A 153 18.53 -7.28 -6.80
N VAL A 154 17.65 -6.57 -6.06
CA VAL A 154 16.91 -5.43 -6.60
C VAL A 154 17.70 -4.14 -6.44
N ALA A 155 17.60 -3.24 -7.41
CA ALA A 155 18.27 -1.95 -7.36
C ALA A 155 17.70 -1.04 -6.24
N ALA A 156 16.41 -1.16 -5.96
CA ALA A 156 15.80 -0.54 -4.80
C ALA A 156 14.51 -1.28 -4.40
N PHE A 157 14.17 -1.26 -3.11
CA PHE A 157 12.83 -1.54 -2.65
C PHE A 157 12.23 -0.27 -2.06
N ILE A 158 11.21 0.29 -2.73
CA ILE A 158 10.50 1.49 -2.32
C ILE A 158 9.16 1.07 -1.70
N GLY A 159 9.03 1.26 -0.40
CA GLY A 159 7.84 0.89 0.37
C GLY A 159 7.19 2.08 1.04
N CYS A 160 5.85 2.22 0.88
CA CYS A 160 5.06 3.26 1.53
C CYS A 160 4.11 2.63 2.55
N SER A 161 4.08 3.15 3.79
CA SER A 161 3.18 2.67 4.85
C SER A 161 3.37 1.15 5.07
N TYR A 162 2.35 0.33 4.84
CA TYR A 162 2.46 -1.14 4.96
C TYR A 162 3.56 -1.72 4.06
N GLY A 163 3.69 -1.20 2.83
CA GLY A 163 4.81 -1.57 1.95
C GLY A 163 6.18 -1.17 2.51
N GLY A 164 6.26 -0.07 3.26
CA GLY A 164 7.48 0.32 3.98
C GLY A 164 7.83 -0.64 5.12
N MET A 165 6.83 -1.14 5.84
CA MET A 165 7.03 -2.19 6.83
C MET A 165 7.51 -3.50 6.19
N ILE A 166 6.97 -3.86 5.01
CA ILE A 166 7.44 -5.02 4.25
C ILE A 166 8.88 -4.81 3.76
N ALA A 167 9.23 -3.60 3.31
CA ALA A 167 10.60 -3.29 2.88
C ALA A 167 11.61 -3.43 4.03
N LEU A 168 11.26 -3.00 5.25
CA LEU A 168 12.08 -3.20 6.44
C LEU A 168 12.21 -4.69 6.78
N ALA A 169 11.10 -5.44 6.77
CA ALA A 169 11.13 -6.90 7.00
C ALA A 169 11.94 -7.65 5.92
N PHE A 170 11.88 -7.19 4.67
CA PHE A 170 12.68 -7.72 3.58
C PHE A 170 14.18 -7.47 3.80
N GLY A 171 14.55 -6.24 4.18
CA GLY A 171 15.95 -5.91 4.48
C GLY A 171 16.52 -6.67 5.68
N GLU A 172 15.68 -6.99 6.69
CA GLU A 172 16.06 -7.82 7.83
C GLU A 172 16.31 -9.29 7.43
N LEU A 173 15.38 -9.86 6.63
CA LEU A 173 15.45 -11.28 6.24
C LEU A 173 16.43 -11.58 5.10
N PHE A 174 16.62 -10.61 4.20
CA PHE A 174 17.41 -10.75 2.97
C PHE A 174 18.38 -9.56 2.82
N PRO A 175 19.39 -9.44 3.70
CA PRO A 175 20.25 -8.25 3.80
C PRO A 175 21.01 -7.92 2.52
N ASP A 176 21.29 -8.93 1.66
CA ASP A 176 22.05 -8.77 0.42
C ASP A 176 21.19 -8.62 -0.84
N TRP A 177 19.84 -8.70 -0.71
CA TRP A 177 18.93 -8.76 -1.86
C TRP A 177 18.40 -7.39 -2.33
N ALA A 178 18.81 -6.31 -1.70
CA ALA A 178 18.52 -4.95 -2.14
C ALA A 178 19.79 -4.09 -2.09
N GLU A 179 19.99 -3.25 -3.11
CA GLU A 179 21.06 -2.23 -3.07
C GLU A 179 20.72 -1.11 -2.13
N GLN A 180 19.43 -0.76 -2.04
CA GLN A 180 18.91 0.20 -1.07
C GLN A 180 17.44 -0.03 -0.76
N LEU A 181 17.02 0.45 0.41
CA LEU A 181 15.62 0.53 0.82
C LEU A 181 15.19 2.00 0.88
N VAL A 182 14.01 2.31 0.37
CA VAL A 182 13.35 3.61 0.51
C VAL A 182 12.05 3.40 1.26
N VAL A 183 11.98 3.88 2.49
CA VAL A 183 10.87 3.63 3.41
C VAL A 183 10.12 4.94 3.66
N VAL A 184 8.87 4.99 3.27
CA VAL A 184 8.02 6.18 3.37
C VAL A 184 6.91 5.95 4.37
N SER A 185 6.77 6.81 5.37
CA SER A 185 5.70 6.76 6.39
C SER A 185 5.57 5.37 7.06
N ALA A 186 6.69 4.76 7.44
CA ALA A 186 6.74 3.48 8.15
C ALA A 186 7.90 3.46 9.15
N ALA A 187 7.74 2.69 10.23
CA ALA A 187 8.73 2.52 11.28
C ALA A 187 8.93 1.02 11.58
N HIS A 188 9.90 0.69 12.44
CA HIS A 188 10.24 -0.68 12.82
C HIS A 188 9.15 -1.39 13.66
N ARG A 189 8.16 -0.65 14.12
CA ARG A 189 7.00 -1.13 14.88
C ARG A 189 5.81 -0.18 14.70
N PRO A 190 4.56 -0.63 14.90
CA PRO A 190 3.40 0.26 14.86
C PRO A 190 3.31 1.11 16.13
N HIS A 191 2.82 2.34 15.97
CA HIS A 191 2.51 3.20 17.10
C HIS A 191 1.25 2.73 17.84
N PRO A 192 1.22 2.72 19.20
CA PRO A 192 0.08 2.22 19.97
C PRO A 192 -1.26 2.89 19.65
N LEU A 193 -1.28 4.21 19.37
CA LEU A 193 -2.50 4.92 19.01
C LEU A 193 -3.05 4.43 17.65
N ALA A 194 -2.18 4.18 16.68
CA ALA A 194 -2.56 3.62 15.39
C ALA A 194 -3.13 2.20 15.54
N THR A 195 -2.53 1.38 16.41
CA THR A 195 -3.06 0.05 16.77
C THR A 195 -4.44 0.15 17.43
N ALA A 196 -4.66 1.15 18.32
CA ALA A 196 -5.97 1.37 18.95
C ALA A 196 -7.05 1.69 17.90
N TRP A 197 -6.78 2.58 16.93
CA TRP A 197 -7.73 2.87 15.85
C TRP A 197 -8.02 1.64 14.98
N ARG A 198 -7.00 0.88 14.59
CA ARG A 198 -7.19 -0.36 13.82
C ARG A 198 -7.94 -1.42 14.63
N GLY A 199 -7.71 -1.49 15.93
CA GLY A 199 -8.46 -2.35 16.84
C GLY A 199 -9.96 -2.05 16.83
N ILE A 200 -10.35 -0.78 16.85
CA ILE A 200 -11.76 -0.36 16.73
C ILE A 200 -12.32 -0.75 15.34
N GLN A 201 -11.58 -0.51 14.26
CA GLN A 201 -11.99 -0.92 12.91
C GLN A 201 -12.23 -2.43 12.82
N ARG A 202 -11.34 -3.26 13.38
CA ARG A 202 -11.50 -4.72 13.42
C ARG A 202 -12.75 -5.15 14.20
N ARG A 203 -13.03 -4.48 15.33
CA ARG A 203 -14.26 -4.75 16.12
C ARG A 203 -15.54 -4.37 15.36
N ILE A 204 -15.53 -3.28 14.59
CA ILE A 204 -16.65 -2.91 13.71
C ILE A 204 -16.89 -4.01 12.67
N LEU A 205 -15.84 -4.54 12.04
CA LEU A 205 -15.95 -5.63 11.07
C LEU A 205 -16.47 -6.93 11.72
N GLN A 206 -15.96 -7.28 12.90
CA GLN A 206 -16.42 -8.46 13.65
C GLN A 206 -17.92 -8.36 13.99
N LEU A 207 -18.36 -7.22 14.49
CA LEU A 207 -19.78 -6.96 14.75
C LEU A 207 -20.63 -7.08 13.47
N GLY A 208 -20.12 -6.60 12.33
CA GLY A 208 -20.78 -6.75 11.03
C GLY A 208 -20.91 -8.21 10.60
N LEU A 209 -19.89 -9.02 10.83
CA LEU A 209 -19.91 -10.46 10.54
C LEU A 209 -20.92 -11.18 11.45
N GLU A 210 -20.94 -10.88 12.74
CA GLU A 210 -21.88 -11.48 13.73
C GLU A 210 -23.35 -11.12 13.44
N THR A 211 -23.62 -9.92 12.94
CA THR A 211 -24.97 -9.41 12.72
C THR A 211 -25.46 -9.54 11.26
N GLY A 212 -24.64 -10.07 10.35
CA GLY A 212 -24.95 -10.15 8.92
C GLY A 212 -24.94 -8.79 8.19
N ARG A 213 -24.40 -7.72 8.80
CA ARG A 213 -24.34 -6.37 8.23
C ARG A 213 -22.93 -6.04 7.69
N VAL A 214 -22.37 -6.96 6.91
CA VAL A 214 -20.98 -6.94 6.47
C VAL A 214 -20.63 -5.68 5.68
N ASP A 215 -21.42 -5.34 4.66
CA ASP A 215 -21.16 -4.18 3.80
C ASP A 215 -21.20 -2.86 4.57
N GLN A 216 -22.13 -2.76 5.51
CA GLN A 216 -22.25 -1.59 6.37
C GLN A 216 -21.02 -1.46 7.29
N ALA A 217 -20.55 -2.58 7.84
CA ALA A 217 -19.39 -2.61 8.72
C ALA A 217 -18.09 -2.27 7.96
N VAL A 218 -17.91 -2.77 6.74
CA VAL A 218 -16.77 -2.41 5.87
C VAL A 218 -16.79 -0.91 5.57
N GLY A 219 -17.96 -0.36 5.22
CA GLY A 219 -18.12 1.07 5.00
C GLY A 219 -17.72 1.88 6.23
N LEU A 220 -18.27 1.57 7.40
CA LEU A 220 -18.03 2.29 8.65
C LEU A 220 -16.56 2.17 9.13
N ALA A 221 -15.96 0.99 9.00
CA ALA A 221 -14.54 0.82 9.30
C ALA A 221 -13.65 1.69 8.37
N ARG A 222 -14.03 1.83 7.09
CA ARG A 222 -13.35 2.71 6.14
C ARG A 222 -13.53 4.18 6.49
N GLU A 223 -14.73 4.59 6.89
CA GLU A 223 -15.00 5.95 7.36
C GLU A 223 -14.06 6.32 8.51
N LEU A 224 -13.97 5.44 9.53
CA LEU A 224 -13.04 5.64 10.64
C LEU A 224 -11.57 5.67 10.15
N ALA A 225 -11.16 4.78 9.24
CA ALA A 225 -9.81 4.80 8.69
C ALA A 225 -9.49 6.14 8.01
N MET A 226 -10.42 6.71 7.23
CA MET A 226 -10.23 7.98 6.54
C MET A 226 -9.95 9.14 7.49
N THR A 227 -10.52 9.13 8.71
CA THR A 227 -10.26 10.18 9.71
C THR A 227 -8.86 10.09 10.31
N THR A 228 -8.19 8.94 10.20
CA THR A 228 -6.85 8.72 10.75
C THR A 228 -5.73 9.02 9.75
N TYR A 229 -6.02 8.96 8.45
CA TYR A 229 -5.03 9.21 7.38
C TYR A 229 -4.72 10.68 7.20
N ARG A 230 -5.67 11.56 7.52
CA ARG A 230 -5.64 12.99 7.22
C ARG A 230 -5.48 13.82 8.47
N THR A 231 -4.99 15.06 8.29
CA THR A 231 -4.83 16.00 9.39
C THR A 231 -6.12 16.69 9.76
N PRO A 232 -6.26 17.20 10.99
CA PRO A 232 -7.35 18.12 11.36
C PRO A 232 -7.42 19.35 10.45
N ASP A 233 -6.26 19.89 10.04
CA ASP A 233 -6.15 21.06 9.19
C ASP A 233 -6.75 20.80 7.79
N GLU A 234 -6.44 19.64 7.15
CA GLU A 234 -7.07 19.27 5.88
C GLU A 234 -8.59 19.15 6.01
N PHE A 235 -9.09 18.60 7.11
CA PHE A 235 -10.53 18.56 7.37
C PHE A 235 -11.12 19.96 7.56
N GLY A 236 -10.42 20.84 8.30
CA GLY A 236 -10.84 22.23 8.53
C GLY A 236 -10.86 23.08 7.26
N GLU A 237 -9.91 22.85 6.33
CA GLU A 237 -9.90 23.57 5.04
C GLU A 237 -11.00 23.08 4.07
N ARG A 238 -11.40 21.83 4.18
CA ARG A 238 -12.33 21.19 3.23
C ARG A 238 -13.78 21.25 3.63
N PHE A 239 -14.08 21.32 4.91
CA PHE A 239 -15.43 21.20 5.43
C PHE A 239 -15.74 22.36 6.36
N ASP A 240 -16.90 22.97 6.14
CA ASP A 240 -17.43 23.97 7.06
C ASP A 240 -17.81 23.32 8.40
N SER A 241 -17.53 24.01 9.49
CA SER A 241 -17.92 23.62 10.85
C SER A 241 -19.34 24.09 11.23
N GLU A 242 -20.01 24.87 10.38
CA GLU A 242 -21.36 25.32 10.64
C GLU A 242 -22.37 24.16 10.69
N ALA A 243 -23.29 24.25 11.63
CA ALA A 243 -24.35 23.25 11.73
C ALA A 243 -25.27 23.31 10.52
N PRO A 244 -25.77 22.19 10.00
CA PRO A 244 -26.77 22.16 8.95
C PRO A 244 -28.00 23.00 9.33
N SER A 245 -28.50 23.77 8.38
CA SER A 245 -29.62 24.74 8.62
C SER A 245 -30.99 24.10 8.80
N HIS A 246 -31.13 22.81 8.47
CA HIS A 246 -32.41 22.10 8.53
C HIS A 246 -32.29 20.77 9.29
N ALA A 247 -33.36 20.43 10.02
CA ALA A 247 -33.42 19.13 10.71
C ALA A 247 -33.31 17.97 9.71
N GLY A 248 -32.47 16.99 10.04
CA GLY A 248 -32.22 15.83 9.19
C GLY A 248 -31.22 16.02 8.05
N GLN A 249 -30.72 17.23 7.84
CA GLN A 249 -29.62 17.46 6.91
C GLN A 249 -28.31 16.91 7.46
N ALA A 250 -27.60 16.15 6.66
CA ALA A 250 -26.30 15.59 7.06
C ALA A 250 -25.19 16.66 7.05
N TYR A 251 -24.18 16.45 7.88
CA TYR A 251 -22.97 17.27 7.83
C TYR A 251 -22.15 16.91 6.57
N PRO A 252 -21.63 17.87 5.80
CA PRO A 252 -20.87 17.60 4.57
C PRO A 252 -19.69 16.63 4.78
N VAL A 253 -19.01 16.72 5.92
CA VAL A 253 -17.94 15.79 6.28
C VAL A 253 -18.43 14.35 6.45
N CYS A 254 -19.65 14.16 6.99
CA CYS A 254 -20.24 12.83 7.14
C CYS A 254 -20.61 12.23 5.77
N ASP A 255 -21.20 13.04 4.87
CA ASP A 255 -21.52 12.60 3.50
C ASP A 255 -20.27 12.20 2.73
N TYR A 256 -19.18 12.96 2.88
CA TYR A 256 -17.89 12.62 2.31
C TYR A 256 -17.37 11.25 2.85
N LEU A 257 -17.34 11.06 4.17
CA LEU A 257 -16.87 9.82 4.77
C LEU A 257 -17.72 8.62 4.33
N GLN A 258 -19.04 8.76 4.31
CA GLN A 258 -19.94 7.71 3.82
C GLN A 258 -19.71 7.38 2.34
N ALA A 259 -19.45 8.40 1.50
CA ALA A 259 -19.09 8.16 0.10
C ALA A 259 -17.79 7.35 -0.02
N ARG A 260 -16.76 7.65 0.80
CA ARG A 260 -15.51 6.86 0.85
C ARG A 260 -15.76 5.45 1.37
N GLY A 261 -16.62 5.29 2.36
CA GLY A 261 -17.05 3.98 2.88
C GLY A 261 -17.71 3.13 1.79
N ARG A 262 -18.70 3.69 1.09
CA ARG A 262 -19.40 3.01 -0.01
C ARG A 262 -18.48 2.58 -1.13
N ALA A 263 -17.59 3.47 -1.59
CA ALA A 263 -16.65 3.20 -2.68
C ALA A 263 -15.59 2.13 -2.35
N TYR A 264 -15.44 1.75 -1.09
CA TYR A 264 -14.43 0.77 -0.67
C TYR A 264 -14.99 -0.65 -0.48
N ARG A 265 -16.31 -0.84 -0.40
CA ARG A 265 -16.96 -2.12 -0.11
C ARG A 265 -16.57 -3.23 -1.07
N ASP A 266 -16.47 -2.91 -2.36
CA ASP A 266 -16.18 -3.87 -3.42
C ASP A 266 -14.68 -4.11 -3.62
N ARG A 267 -13.83 -3.42 -2.85
CA ARG A 267 -12.37 -3.46 -3.00
C ARG A 267 -11.68 -4.43 -2.04
N THR A 268 -12.37 -4.91 -1.02
CA THR A 268 -11.80 -5.78 0.00
C THR A 268 -12.86 -6.69 0.61
N THR A 269 -12.43 -7.84 1.12
CA THR A 269 -13.27 -8.69 1.97
C THR A 269 -12.98 -8.38 3.44
N PRO A 270 -13.94 -8.62 4.37
CA PRO A 270 -13.70 -8.47 5.80
C PRO A 270 -12.51 -9.30 6.29
N SER A 271 -12.39 -10.54 5.82
CA SER A 271 -11.29 -11.43 6.21
C SER A 271 -9.92 -10.90 5.78
N ARG A 272 -9.82 -10.38 4.54
CA ARG A 272 -8.59 -9.73 4.07
C ARG A 272 -8.25 -8.48 4.92
N TRP A 273 -9.25 -7.63 5.19
CA TRP A 273 -9.04 -6.46 6.04
C TRP A 273 -8.55 -6.85 7.42
N LEU A 274 -9.22 -7.81 8.07
CA LEU A 274 -8.84 -8.31 9.40
C LEU A 274 -7.40 -8.84 9.38
N SER A 275 -7.04 -9.65 8.39
CA SER A 275 -5.69 -10.21 8.25
C SER A 275 -4.62 -9.13 8.05
N LEU A 276 -4.82 -8.21 7.10
CA LEU A 276 -3.82 -7.18 6.82
C LEU A 276 -3.74 -6.11 7.91
N SER A 277 -4.86 -5.76 8.55
CA SER A 277 -4.88 -4.86 9.70
C SER A 277 -4.15 -5.46 10.91
N ASP A 278 -4.30 -6.76 11.16
CA ASP A 278 -3.55 -7.48 12.20
C ASP A 278 -2.06 -7.59 11.84
N SER A 279 -1.74 -7.80 10.57
CA SER A 279 -0.36 -7.84 10.07
C SER A 279 0.40 -6.55 10.35
N ILE A 280 -0.24 -5.38 10.15
CA ILE A 280 0.37 -4.08 10.50
C ILE A 280 0.69 -4.05 12.00
N ASP A 281 -0.25 -4.47 12.86
CA ASP A 281 -0.08 -4.40 14.31
C ASP A 281 0.94 -5.42 14.86
N ARG A 282 1.23 -6.48 14.10
CA ARG A 282 2.27 -7.47 14.41
C ARG A 282 3.63 -7.12 13.86
N HIS A 283 3.72 -6.10 13.01
CA HIS A 283 5.01 -5.71 12.42
C HIS A 283 6.05 -5.40 13.50
N ARG A 284 7.18 -6.08 13.43
CA ARG A 284 8.38 -5.84 14.24
C ARG A 284 9.60 -6.25 13.43
N VAL A 285 10.59 -5.39 13.38
CA VAL A 285 11.92 -5.68 12.85
C VAL A 285 12.98 -5.17 13.81
N GLU A 286 14.14 -5.79 13.78
CA GLU A 286 15.34 -5.31 14.48
C GLU A 286 16.14 -4.46 13.50
N PRO A 287 16.10 -3.11 13.62
CA PRO A 287 16.76 -2.21 12.66
C PRO A 287 18.25 -2.47 12.49
N GLU A 288 18.91 -2.95 13.54
CA GLU A 288 20.34 -3.27 13.56
C GLU A 288 20.70 -4.43 12.61
N ALA A 289 19.74 -5.27 12.24
CA ALA A 289 19.94 -6.36 11.29
C ALA A 289 19.84 -5.91 9.82
N ILE A 290 19.33 -4.69 9.57
CA ILE A 290 19.16 -4.14 8.22
C ILE A 290 20.47 -3.49 7.77
N THR A 291 21.28 -4.22 6.98
CA THR A 291 22.59 -3.75 6.52
C THR A 291 22.55 -2.96 5.22
N ALA A 292 21.51 -3.12 4.41
CA ALA A 292 21.33 -2.34 3.19
C ALA A 292 21.21 -0.83 3.51
N PRO A 293 21.70 0.08 2.65
CA PRO A 293 21.47 1.51 2.79
C PRO A 293 19.98 1.84 2.85
N VAL A 294 19.55 2.63 3.83
CA VAL A 294 18.15 3.01 4.03
C VAL A 294 17.96 4.50 3.88
N THR A 295 17.02 4.89 3.03
CA THR A 295 16.45 6.24 2.99
C THR A 295 15.09 6.23 3.67
N LEU A 296 14.89 7.10 4.66
CA LEU A 296 13.61 7.30 5.33
C LEU A 296 12.97 8.61 4.85
N ILE A 297 11.67 8.58 4.60
CA ILE A 297 10.86 9.76 4.25
C ILE A 297 9.66 9.80 5.19
N GLY A 298 9.61 10.79 6.07
CA GLY A 298 8.57 10.95 7.07
C GLY A 298 7.88 12.31 7.00
N PHE A 299 6.61 12.34 7.39
CA PHE A 299 5.82 13.55 7.45
C PHE A 299 5.49 13.89 8.92
N THR A 300 5.81 15.13 9.35
CA THR A 300 5.70 15.53 10.76
C THR A 300 4.26 15.57 11.27
N THR A 301 3.29 15.60 10.37
CA THR A 301 1.84 15.61 10.64
C THR A 301 1.22 14.22 10.57
N ASP A 302 1.99 13.18 10.22
CA ASP A 302 1.52 11.81 10.16
C ASP A 302 1.22 11.28 11.58
N ARG A 303 -0.04 10.88 11.81
CA ARG A 303 -0.51 10.37 13.10
C ARG A 303 -0.50 8.84 13.18
N LEU A 304 -0.39 8.15 12.04
CA LEU A 304 -0.31 6.69 11.98
C LEU A 304 1.13 6.19 12.13
N CYS A 305 2.08 6.95 11.58
CA CYS A 305 3.49 6.75 11.73
C CYS A 305 4.14 8.06 12.22
N PRO A 306 4.05 8.36 13.53
CA PRO A 306 4.63 9.57 14.09
C PRO A 306 6.11 9.69 13.76
N ILE A 307 6.55 10.93 13.48
CA ILE A 307 7.93 11.19 13.08
C ILE A 307 8.96 10.75 14.12
N ASP A 308 8.57 10.71 15.41
CA ASP A 308 9.45 10.25 16.49
C ASP A 308 9.71 8.74 16.42
N ASP A 309 8.73 7.93 15.98
CA ASP A 309 8.96 6.50 15.74
C ASP A 309 9.94 6.28 14.57
N MET A 310 9.89 7.14 13.54
CA MET A 310 10.87 7.11 12.44
C MET A 310 12.25 7.63 12.87
N ARG A 311 12.32 8.60 13.80
CA ARG A 311 13.58 9.04 14.41
C ARG A 311 14.23 7.93 15.24
N GLU A 312 13.43 7.17 15.98
CA GLU A 312 13.91 5.99 16.72
C GLU A 312 14.45 4.92 15.74
N LEU A 313 13.72 4.63 14.65
CA LEU A 313 14.20 3.75 13.58
C LEU A 313 15.54 4.26 13.01
N ALA A 314 15.60 5.54 12.64
CA ALA A 314 16.79 6.16 12.07
C ALA A 314 18.01 6.04 12.97
N ALA A 315 17.84 6.21 14.28
CA ALA A 315 18.91 6.10 15.26
C ALA A 315 19.46 4.68 15.45
N ARG A 316 18.68 3.65 15.09
CA ARG A 316 19.02 2.24 15.23
C ARG A 316 19.53 1.58 13.94
N LEU A 317 19.33 2.21 12.78
CA LEU A 317 19.81 1.68 11.50
C LEU A 317 21.32 1.81 11.38
N PRO A 318 22.07 0.73 11.11
CA PRO A 318 23.52 0.76 10.96
C PRO A 318 23.96 1.52 9.69
N ASN A 319 23.11 1.55 8.66
CA ASN A 319 23.40 2.15 7.37
C ASN A 319 22.27 3.09 6.94
N LEU A 320 21.97 4.09 7.79
CA LEU A 320 21.05 5.15 7.42
C LEU A 320 21.75 6.08 6.41
N TRP A 321 21.26 6.10 5.16
CA TRP A 321 21.82 6.98 4.14
C TRP A 321 21.21 8.37 4.22
N ARG A 322 19.85 8.45 4.35
CA ARG A 322 19.14 9.74 4.34
C ARG A 322 17.88 9.67 5.19
N PHE A 323 17.56 10.74 5.88
CA PHE A 323 16.26 10.89 6.55
C PHE A 323 15.65 12.24 6.22
N GLU A 324 14.61 12.21 5.39
CA GLU A 324 13.80 13.36 5.01
C GLU A 324 12.61 13.51 5.96
N GLN A 325 12.42 14.72 6.49
CA GLN A 325 11.33 15.05 7.39
C GLN A 325 10.63 16.31 6.89
N HIS A 326 9.37 16.20 6.48
CA HIS A 326 8.64 17.30 5.88
C HIS A 326 7.30 17.52 6.58
N PRO A 327 6.84 18.77 6.73
CA PRO A 327 5.44 19.02 7.06
C PRO A 327 4.55 18.68 5.85
N SER A 328 3.31 18.29 6.10
CA SER A 328 2.32 18.12 5.05
C SER A 328 0.91 18.36 5.60
N LEU A 329 0.06 18.97 4.81
CA LEU A 329 -1.36 19.08 5.12
C LEU A 329 -2.06 17.70 5.16
N TYR A 330 -1.50 16.72 4.44
CA TYR A 330 -2.18 15.46 4.15
C TYR A 330 -1.87 14.32 5.12
N GLY A 331 -1.04 14.53 6.14
CA GLY A 331 -0.73 13.53 7.15
C GLY A 331 -0.14 12.25 6.56
N HIS A 332 -0.78 11.11 6.84
CA HIS A 332 -0.32 9.81 6.32
C HIS A 332 -0.48 9.66 4.80
N ASP A 333 -1.48 10.34 4.20
CA ASP A 333 -1.71 10.33 2.75
C ASP A 333 -0.69 11.21 1.98
N ALA A 334 0.27 11.85 2.65
CA ALA A 334 1.23 12.76 2.04
C ALA A 334 2.02 12.13 0.88
N PHE A 335 2.43 10.85 1.00
CA PHE A 335 3.13 10.17 -0.09
C PHE A 335 2.30 9.98 -1.37
N LEU A 336 0.97 10.16 -1.28
CA LEU A 336 0.02 10.11 -2.41
C LEU A 336 -0.41 11.50 -2.89
N LYS A 337 -0.10 12.57 -2.13
CA LYS A 337 -0.64 13.90 -2.34
C LYS A 337 0.44 14.97 -2.55
N GLU A 338 1.60 14.80 -1.97
CA GLU A 338 2.75 15.71 -2.12
C GLU A 338 3.56 15.33 -3.37
N ASP A 339 2.91 15.33 -4.53
CA ASP A 339 3.49 14.80 -5.77
C ASP A 339 4.86 15.44 -6.13
N VAL A 340 4.99 16.76 -5.96
CA VAL A 340 6.23 17.49 -6.28
C VAL A 340 7.35 17.10 -5.31
N LEU A 341 7.08 17.15 -4.01
CA LEU A 341 8.06 16.85 -2.98
C LEU A 341 8.54 15.39 -3.08
N VAL A 342 7.59 14.46 -3.20
CA VAL A 342 7.90 13.04 -3.34
C VAL A 342 8.69 12.78 -4.62
N ALA A 343 8.34 13.45 -5.72
CA ALA A 343 9.05 13.34 -6.99
C ALA A 343 10.51 13.83 -6.88
N GLU A 344 10.75 14.97 -6.24
CA GLU A 344 12.10 15.52 -6.04
C GLU A 344 12.97 14.57 -5.20
N ILE A 345 12.43 14.06 -4.10
CA ILE A 345 13.17 13.14 -3.22
C ILE A 345 13.49 11.84 -3.95
N LEU A 346 12.50 11.19 -4.58
CA LEU A 346 12.70 9.94 -5.29
C LEU A 346 13.68 10.09 -6.45
N THR A 347 13.57 11.18 -7.23
CA THR A 347 14.52 11.46 -8.33
C THR A 347 15.95 11.59 -7.78
N SER A 348 16.12 12.29 -6.66
CA SER A 348 17.43 12.43 -6.01
C SER A 348 17.98 11.10 -5.51
N VAL A 349 17.14 10.26 -4.89
CA VAL A 349 17.53 8.95 -4.33
C VAL A 349 17.89 7.93 -5.42
N LEU A 350 17.18 7.99 -6.56
CA LEU A 350 17.37 7.02 -7.65
C LEU A 350 18.40 7.47 -8.71
N LYS A 351 19.01 8.65 -8.51
CA LYS A 351 19.92 9.23 -9.51
C LYS A 351 21.14 8.36 -9.77
N ASP A 352 21.67 7.72 -8.75
CA ASP A 352 22.96 7.02 -8.77
C ASP A 352 22.83 5.51 -9.02
N ILE A 353 21.61 4.99 -9.20
CA ILE A 353 21.37 3.55 -9.46
C ILE A 353 21.91 3.12 -10.84
N ASP A 354 22.08 4.03 -11.78
CA ASP A 354 22.53 3.71 -13.16
C ASP A 354 24.06 3.89 -13.35
N GLN A 355 24.82 4.21 -12.31
CA GLN A 355 26.27 4.39 -12.35
C GLN A 355 27.01 3.15 -11.82
#